data_bf73bc4013bdd12e7650c72a718a4d0d
#
_entry.id   bf73bc4013bdd12e7650c72a718a4d0d
#
_cell.length_a   1.000
_cell.length_b   1.000
_cell.length_c   1.000
_cell.angle_alpha   90.00
_cell.angle_beta   90.00
_cell.angle_gamma   90.00
#
_symmetry.space_group_name_H-M   'P 1'
#
loop_
_entity.id
_entity.type
_entity.pdbx_description
1 polymer ?
#
loop_
_entity_poly.entity_id
_entity_poly.type
_entity_poly.pdbx_seq_one_letter_code
_entity_poly.pdbx_strand_id
1 'polypeptide(L)'
;MSDLHLLARQETKRRFIRQLDALNPDLVINTGDNFCSADSLQPLLDDMSGLLQRPGTFVFGSNDYLVPKFKNPFSYLLWGRSQQATEPVPELPHEELRQAFTSAGWLDLNDKSETLEVAGHRLTLRGTDDAHHDRDHYEEVAGPPDGEADLNIGVTHAPYLKILDAMVSDGMDIVFAGHTHGGQVCLPFTGAVSYTHLRAHET
;
A
#
# COMPACT_ATOMS: atom_id res chain seq x y z
N MET A 1 0.06 -4.54 6.27
CA MET A 1 -0.20 -5.53 5.20
C MET A 1 0.01 -4.83 3.89
N SER A 2 0.73 -5.41 2.93
CA SER A 2 1.15 -4.74 1.69
C SER A 2 1.37 -5.76 0.57
N ASP A 3 1.14 -5.34 -0.67
CA ASP A 3 1.59 -6.03 -1.89
C ASP A 3 1.19 -7.51 -1.94
N LEU A 4 -0.05 -7.81 -1.60
CA LEU A 4 -0.56 -9.18 -1.63
C LEU A 4 -0.60 -9.74 -3.06
N HIS A 5 -0.94 -8.90 -4.06
CA HIS A 5 -1.09 -9.31 -5.46
C HIS A 5 -1.81 -10.65 -5.58
N LEU A 6 -2.95 -10.76 -4.89
CA LEU A 6 -3.65 -12.04 -4.78
C LEU A 6 -4.24 -12.48 -6.12
N LEU A 7 -4.03 -13.74 -6.45
CA LEU A 7 -4.81 -14.48 -7.44
C LEU A 7 -5.63 -15.56 -6.72
N ALA A 8 -6.89 -15.73 -7.09
CA ALA A 8 -7.83 -16.65 -6.43
C ALA A 8 -7.28 -18.08 -6.25
N ARG A 9 -6.43 -18.56 -7.18
CA ARG A 9 -5.81 -19.90 -7.17
C ARG A 9 -4.62 -20.04 -6.19
N GLN A 10 -4.14 -18.96 -5.58
CA GLN A 10 -2.93 -18.99 -4.72
C GLN A 10 -3.25 -19.44 -3.29
N GLU A 11 -3.63 -20.68 -3.09
CA GLU A 11 -4.10 -21.20 -1.80
C GLU A 11 -3.10 -21.01 -0.65
N THR A 12 -1.81 -21.10 -0.91
CA THR A 12 -0.78 -20.85 0.13
C THR A 12 -0.82 -19.42 0.63
N LYS A 13 -0.95 -18.44 -0.28
CA LYS A 13 -1.05 -17.03 0.08
C LYS A 13 -2.37 -16.74 0.79
N ARG A 14 -3.47 -17.32 0.31
CA ARG A 14 -4.79 -17.22 0.93
C ARG A 14 -4.77 -17.75 2.37
N ARG A 15 -4.15 -18.91 2.59
CA ARG A 15 -3.99 -19.47 3.94
C ARG A 15 -3.17 -18.54 4.83
N PHE A 16 -2.10 -17.95 4.31
CA PHE A 16 -1.29 -16.98 5.05
C PHE A 16 -2.13 -15.78 5.49
N ILE A 17 -2.94 -15.20 4.60
CA ILE A 17 -3.83 -14.07 4.93
C ILE A 17 -4.77 -14.44 6.08
N ARG A 18 -5.43 -15.60 6.01
CA ARG A 18 -6.32 -16.07 7.09
C ARG A 18 -5.61 -16.24 8.44
N GLN A 19 -4.32 -16.57 8.43
CA GLN A 19 -3.53 -16.75 9.65
C GLN A 19 -3.12 -15.43 10.33
N LEU A 20 -3.15 -14.30 9.60
CA LEU A 20 -2.74 -13.01 10.16
C LEU A 20 -3.66 -12.55 11.31
N ASP A 21 -4.94 -12.92 11.30
CA ASP A 21 -5.85 -12.60 12.39
C ASP A 21 -5.42 -13.25 13.73
N ALA A 22 -4.75 -14.40 13.68
CA ALA A 22 -4.22 -15.06 14.88
C ALA A 22 -3.12 -14.25 15.59
N LEU A 23 -2.55 -13.26 14.94
CA LEU A 23 -1.60 -12.30 15.55
C LEU A 23 -2.32 -11.33 16.49
N ASN A 24 -3.66 -11.27 16.44
CA ASN A 24 -4.50 -10.39 17.23
C ASN A 24 -4.03 -8.92 17.19
N PRO A 25 -3.88 -8.32 15.99
CA PRO A 25 -3.38 -6.94 15.89
C PRO A 25 -4.41 -5.94 16.45
N ASP A 26 -3.92 -4.89 17.10
CA ASP A 26 -4.75 -3.76 17.54
C ASP A 26 -5.10 -2.83 16.39
N LEU A 27 -4.25 -2.77 15.36
CA LEU A 27 -4.45 -1.97 14.14
C LEU A 27 -3.91 -2.71 12.92
N VAL A 28 -4.64 -2.65 11.83
CA VAL A 28 -4.19 -3.11 10.50
C VAL A 28 -3.96 -1.91 9.59
N ILE A 29 -2.73 -1.73 9.12
CA ILE A 29 -2.41 -0.76 8.07
C ILE A 29 -2.22 -1.52 6.76
N ASN A 30 -3.03 -1.21 5.75
CA ASN A 30 -2.95 -1.79 4.41
C ASN A 30 -2.43 -0.73 3.44
N THR A 31 -1.27 -1.00 2.84
CA THR A 31 -0.61 -0.06 1.92
C THR A 31 -0.86 -0.37 0.45
N GLY A 32 -1.88 -1.17 0.12
CA GLY A 32 -2.32 -1.38 -1.26
C GLY A 32 -1.70 -2.57 -1.99
N ASP A 33 -2.00 -2.67 -3.28
CA ASP A 33 -1.68 -3.77 -4.18
C ASP A 33 -2.24 -5.11 -3.70
N ASN A 34 -3.55 -5.12 -3.42
CA ASN A 34 -4.23 -6.23 -2.75
C ASN A 34 -4.45 -7.43 -3.68
N PHE A 35 -4.86 -7.22 -4.94
CA PHE A 35 -5.23 -8.29 -5.86
C PHE A 35 -4.84 -7.98 -7.32
N CYS A 36 -4.82 -9.00 -8.18
CA CYS A 36 -4.36 -8.89 -9.56
C CYS A 36 -5.43 -9.22 -10.60
N SER A 37 -6.62 -9.62 -10.20
CA SER A 37 -7.72 -9.98 -11.10
C SER A 37 -9.06 -9.80 -10.40
N ALA A 38 -10.11 -9.47 -11.15
CA ALA A 38 -11.42 -9.20 -10.59
C ALA A 38 -12.03 -10.40 -9.84
N ASP A 39 -11.75 -11.63 -10.27
CA ASP A 39 -12.19 -12.86 -9.61
C ASP A 39 -11.49 -13.12 -8.26
N SER A 40 -10.47 -12.34 -7.94
CA SER A 40 -9.74 -12.46 -6.67
C SER A 40 -10.33 -11.59 -5.55
N LEU A 41 -11.25 -10.66 -5.86
CA LEU A 41 -11.84 -9.76 -4.88
C LEU A 41 -12.57 -10.53 -3.77
N GLN A 42 -13.53 -11.36 -4.13
CA GLN A 42 -14.32 -12.10 -3.13
C GLN A 42 -13.42 -13.06 -2.31
N PRO A 43 -12.53 -13.88 -2.93
CA PRO A 43 -11.55 -14.67 -2.17
C PRO A 43 -10.67 -13.85 -1.20
N LEU A 44 -10.27 -12.64 -1.59
CA LEU A 44 -9.51 -11.74 -0.71
C LEU A 44 -10.34 -11.34 0.51
N LEU A 45 -11.57 -10.87 0.30
CA LEU A 45 -12.47 -10.43 1.38
C LEU A 45 -12.81 -11.58 2.33
N ASP A 46 -13.06 -12.77 1.80
CA ASP A 46 -13.31 -13.98 2.61
C ASP A 46 -12.11 -14.30 3.50
N ASP A 47 -10.90 -14.26 2.92
CA ASP A 47 -9.66 -14.58 3.63
C ASP A 47 -9.26 -13.49 4.66
N MET A 48 -9.66 -12.24 4.42
CA MET A 48 -9.45 -11.12 5.34
C MET A 48 -10.54 -10.97 6.41
N SER A 49 -11.58 -11.80 6.39
CA SER A 49 -12.78 -11.61 7.24
C SER A 49 -12.48 -11.43 8.73
N GLY A 50 -11.46 -12.10 9.28
CA GLY A 50 -11.01 -11.91 10.66
C GLY A 50 -10.31 -10.55 10.85
N LEU A 51 -9.41 -10.18 9.96
CA LEU A 51 -8.71 -8.89 10.02
C LEU A 51 -9.66 -7.69 9.86
N LEU A 52 -10.70 -7.83 9.05
CA LEU A 52 -11.72 -6.79 8.85
C LEU A 52 -12.57 -6.52 10.10
N GLN A 53 -12.51 -7.37 11.12
CA GLN A 53 -13.11 -7.10 12.44
C GLN A 53 -12.22 -6.25 13.35
N ARG A 54 -10.99 -5.96 12.94
CA ARG A 54 -10.02 -5.14 13.67
C ARG A 54 -10.08 -3.69 13.19
N PRO A 55 -9.70 -2.72 14.01
CA PRO A 55 -9.43 -1.37 13.51
C PRO A 55 -8.45 -1.43 12.35
N GLY A 56 -8.73 -0.69 11.28
CA GLY A 56 -7.87 -0.74 10.12
C GLY A 56 -7.93 0.52 9.27
N THR A 57 -6.90 0.70 8.47
CA THR A 57 -6.79 1.77 7.48
C THR A 57 -6.21 1.24 6.18
N PHE A 58 -6.48 1.92 5.08
CA PHE A 58 -5.93 1.53 3.79
C PHE A 58 -5.64 2.71 2.87
N VAL A 59 -4.64 2.53 2.02
CA VAL A 59 -4.44 3.25 0.76
C VAL A 59 -4.42 2.24 -0.37
N PHE A 60 -4.64 2.71 -1.60
CA PHE A 60 -4.55 1.88 -2.79
C PHE A 60 -3.19 1.99 -3.46
N GLY A 61 -2.77 0.90 -4.09
CA GLY A 61 -1.67 0.86 -5.02
C GLY A 61 -2.14 0.69 -6.46
N SER A 62 -1.21 0.70 -7.38
CA SER A 62 -1.47 0.62 -8.82
C SER A 62 -2.30 -0.60 -9.22
N ASN A 63 -2.04 -1.75 -8.57
CA ASN A 63 -2.72 -3.00 -8.87
C ASN A 63 -4.02 -3.21 -8.05
N ASP A 64 -4.51 -2.18 -7.38
CA ASP A 64 -5.89 -2.13 -6.93
C ASP A 64 -6.78 -1.53 -8.02
N TYR A 65 -6.23 -0.62 -8.84
CA TYR A 65 -6.92 0.04 -9.94
C TYR A 65 -6.86 -0.74 -11.25
N LEU A 66 -5.68 -1.29 -11.58
CA LEU A 66 -5.38 -1.81 -12.91
C LEU A 66 -4.83 -3.23 -12.85
N VAL A 67 -5.26 -4.07 -13.81
CA VAL A 67 -4.71 -5.42 -13.96
C VAL A 67 -3.20 -5.32 -14.25
N PRO A 68 -2.33 -6.02 -13.48
CA PRO A 68 -0.90 -5.98 -13.73
C PRO A 68 -0.56 -6.56 -15.10
N LYS A 69 0.19 -5.81 -15.91
CA LYS A 69 0.74 -6.31 -17.18
C LYS A 69 1.99 -7.13 -16.92
N PHE A 70 2.09 -8.30 -17.56
CA PHE A 70 3.32 -9.07 -17.52
C PHE A 70 4.46 -8.28 -18.18
N LYS A 71 5.42 -7.85 -17.39
CA LYS A 71 6.65 -7.18 -17.86
C LYS A 71 7.76 -8.22 -17.94
N ASN A 72 8.39 -8.35 -19.11
CA ASN A 72 9.57 -9.22 -19.24
C ASN A 72 10.71 -8.64 -18.39
N PRO A 73 11.21 -9.35 -17.36
CA PRO A 73 12.25 -8.84 -16.48
C PRO A 73 13.57 -8.50 -17.20
N PHE A 74 13.83 -9.11 -18.35
CA PHE A 74 15.01 -8.79 -19.18
C PHE A 74 14.89 -7.46 -19.90
N SER A 75 13.69 -6.92 -20.14
CA SER A 75 13.51 -5.62 -20.74
C SER A 75 14.02 -4.50 -19.84
N TYR A 76 13.87 -4.65 -18.53
CA TYR A 76 14.38 -3.69 -17.53
C TYR A 76 15.92 -3.63 -17.53
N LEU A 77 16.55 -4.79 -17.72
CA LEU A 77 18.03 -4.89 -17.78
C LEU A 77 18.62 -4.26 -19.04
N LEU A 78 17.87 -4.27 -20.16
CA LEU A 78 18.35 -3.81 -21.48
C LEU A 78 18.01 -2.36 -21.78
N TRP A 79 16.89 -1.82 -21.28
CA TRP A 79 16.40 -0.48 -21.64
C TRP A 79 16.14 0.46 -20.45
N GLY A 80 16.36 0.05 -19.21
CA GLY A 80 16.37 0.92 -18.01
C GLY A 80 15.06 1.65 -17.66
N ARG A 81 14.03 1.59 -18.49
CA ARG A 81 12.69 2.14 -18.27
C ARG A 81 11.63 1.19 -18.81
N SER A 82 10.55 0.98 -18.07
CA SER A 82 9.38 0.30 -18.62
C SER A 82 8.75 1.23 -19.68
N GLN A 83 8.67 0.77 -20.93
CA GLN A 83 7.86 1.46 -21.94
C GLN A 83 6.41 1.45 -21.47
N GLN A 84 5.79 2.62 -21.41
CA GLN A 84 4.35 2.74 -21.16
C GLN A 84 3.63 1.99 -22.27
N ALA A 85 2.81 1.02 -21.86
CA ALA A 85 2.04 0.25 -22.83
C ALA A 85 0.95 1.14 -23.43
N THR A 86 0.88 1.20 -24.74
CA THR A 86 -0.08 1.99 -25.53
C THR A 86 -1.51 1.42 -25.53
N GLU A 87 -1.72 0.23 -24.99
CA GLU A 87 -3.05 -0.37 -24.92
C GLU A 87 -3.73 -0.09 -23.57
N PRO A 88 -5.04 0.19 -23.55
CA PRO A 88 -5.79 0.39 -22.33
C PRO A 88 -5.68 -0.86 -21.43
N VAL A 89 -5.41 -0.65 -20.16
CA VAL A 89 -5.37 -1.71 -19.15
C VAL A 89 -6.77 -1.84 -18.57
N PRO A 90 -7.32 -3.06 -18.44
CA PRO A 90 -8.59 -3.26 -17.76
C PRO A 90 -8.53 -2.77 -16.30
N GLU A 91 -9.56 -2.06 -15.88
CA GLU A 91 -9.73 -1.66 -14.49
C GLU A 91 -10.15 -2.85 -13.64
N LEU A 92 -9.72 -2.84 -12.39
CA LEU A 92 -10.13 -3.77 -11.35
C LEU A 92 -11.31 -3.18 -10.55
N PRO A 93 -12.10 -3.99 -9.85
CA PRO A 93 -13.24 -3.53 -9.05
C PRO A 93 -12.78 -2.85 -7.74
N HIS A 94 -12.01 -1.76 -7.87
CA HIS A 94 -11.43 -1.03 -6.74
C HIS A 94 -12.50 -0.34 -5.88
N GLU A 95 -13.61 0.10 -6.47
CA GLU A 95 -14.69 0.72 -5.72
C GLU A 95 -15.44 -0.31 -4.85
N GLU A 96 -15.59 -1.55 -5.33
CA GLU A 96 -16.16 -2.64 -4.53
C GLU A 96 -15.22 -3.01 -3.37
N LEU A 97 -13.89 -2.99 -3.59
CA LEU A 97 -12.91 -3.17 -2.52
C LEU A 97 -13.00 -2.04 -1.49
N ARG A 98 -13.08 -0.78 -1.95
CA ARG A 98 -13.26 0.42 -1.10
C ARG A 98 -14.52 0.29 -0.24
N GLN A 99 -15.63 -0.05 -0.85
CA GLN A 99 -16.90 -0.25 -0.14
C GLN A 99 -16.82 -1.37 0.89
N ALA A 100 -16.17 -2.48 0.55
CA ALA A 100 -16.02 -3.60 1.49
C ALA A 100 -15.18 -3.19 2.71
N PHE A 101 -14.06 -2.51 2.52
CA PHE A 101 -13.18 -2.05 3.60
C PHE A 101 -13.88 -1.00 4.47
N THR A 102 -14.50 0.02 3.87
CA THR A 102 -15.20 1.07 4.62
C THR A 102 -16.44 0.54 5.34
N SER A 103 -17.16 -0.42 4.74
CA SER A 103 -18.30 -1.07 5.41
C SER A 103 -17.88 -1.92 6.61
N ALA A 104 -16.64 -2.43 6.62
CA ALA A 104 -16.05 -3.10 7.76
C ALA A 104 -15.53 -2.12 8.84
N GLY A 105 -15.58 -0.81 8.58
CA GLY A 105 -15.13 0.23 9.50
C GLY A 105 -13.67 0.65 9.30
N TRP A 106 -13.01 0.20 8.24
CA TRP A 106 -11.65 0.65 7.92
C TRP A 106 -11.67 2.06 7.33
N LEU A 107 -10.68 2.86 7.70
CA LEU A 107 -10.52 4.24 7.25
C LEU A 107 -9.83 4.29 5.88
N ASP A 108 -10.47 4.95 4.93
CA ASP A 108 -9.90 5.24 3.61
C ASP A 108 -8.95 6.45 3.72
N LEU A 109 -7.66 6.21 3.50
CA LEU A 109 -6.62 7.25 3.56
C LEU A 109 -6.12 7.70 2.18
N ASN A 110 -6.82 7.35 1.08
CA ASN A 110 -6.46 7.86 -0.24
C ASN A 110 -6.71 9.38 -0.29
N ASP A 111 -5.65 10.18 -0.19
CA ASP A 111 -5.62 11.64 -0.05
C ASP A 111 -6.52 12.13 1.10
N LYS A 112 -6.45 11.44 2.25
CA LYS A 112 -7.24 11.77 3.44
C LYS A 112 -6.41 11.71 4.71
N SER A 113 -6.89 12.46 5.71
CA SER A 113 -6.38 12.43 7.08
C SER A 113 -7.50 12.06 8.03
N GLU A 114 -7.24 11.10 8.90
CA GLU A 114 -8.21 10.56 9.84
C GLU A 114 -7.59 10.38 11.22
N THR A 115 -8.42 10.40 12.25
CA THR A 115 -8.01 10.13 13.63
C THR A 115 -8.67 8.86 14.13
N LEU A 116 -7.92 8.02 14.81
CA LEU A 116 -8.37 6.73 15.34
C LEU A 116 -7.87 6.52 16.77
N GLU A 117 -8.77 6.07 17.65
CA GLU A 117 -8.40 5.60 18.99
C GLU A 117 -8.13 4.10 18.96
N VAL A 118 -6.91 3.70 19.30
CA VAL A 118 -6.49 2.29 19.31
C VAL A 118 -5.76 1.97 20.61
N ALA A 119 -6.24 0.97 21.34
CA ALA A 119 -5.64 0.52 22.60
C ALA A 119 -5.41 1.65 23.63
N GLY A 120 -6.24 2.68 23.60
CA GLY A 120 -6.15 3.84 24.50
C GLY A 120 -5.19 4.94 24.02
N HIS A 121 -4.67 4.82 22.80
CA HIS A 121 -3.83 5.84 22.15
C HIS A 121 -4.56 6.54 21.02
N ARG A 122 -4.40 7.84 20.92
CA ARG A 122 -4.90 8.67 19.84
C ARG A 122 -3.89 8.71 18.69
N LEU A 123 -4.26 8.16 17.56
CA LEU A 123 -3.44 8.11 16.34
C LEU A 123 -4.05 9.07 15.30
N THR A 124 -3.23 9.93 14.71
CA THR A 124 -3.62 10.67 13.50
C THR A 124 -2.89 10.05 12.31
N LEU A 125 -3.67 9.63 11.31
CA LEU A 125 -3.16 8.95 10.13
C LEU A 125 -3.43 9.81 8.90
N ARG A 126 -2.43 9.96 8.05
CA ARG A 126 -2.51 10.72 6.81
C ARG A 126 -1.98 9.88 5.67
N GLY A 127 -2.75 9.75 4.61
CA GLY A 127 -2.36 8.92 3.48
C GLY A 127 -2.47 9.63 2.14
N THR A 128 -1.90 9.00 1.11
CA THR A 128 -2.01 9.42 -0.29
C THR A 128 -2.54 8.30 -1.14
N ASP A 129 -3.20 8.65 -2.24
CA ASP A 129 -3.50 7.73 -3.32
C ASP A 129 -2.23 7.34 -4.10
N ASP A 130 -2.34 6.55 -5.16
CA ASP A 130 -1.24 5.94 -5.91
C ASP A 130 -0.33 6.96 -6.60
N ALA A 131 0.80 7.27 -5.96
CA ALA A 131 1.82 8.16 -6.50
C ALA A 131 2.58 7.56 -7.71
N HIS A 132 2.44 6.26 -8.00
CA HIS A 132 3.08 5.62 -9.15
C HIS A 132 2.41 6.00 -10.47
N HIS A 133 1.12 6.31 -10.44
CA HIS A 133 0.33 6.75 -11.60
C HIS A 133 -0.15 8.20 -11.47
N ASP A 134 0.57 9.03 -10.68
CA ASP A 134 0.26 10.45 -10.48
C ASP A 134 -1.21 10.67 -10.04
N ARG A 135 -1.73 9.78 -9.16
CA ARG A 135 -3.06 9.92 -8.57
C ARG A 135 -3.03 10.61 -7.21
N ASP A 136 -1.82 10.77 -6.64
CA ASP A 136 -1.62 11.38 -5.35
C ASP A 136 -1.90 12.88 -5.35
N HIS A 137 -2.66 13.34 -4.38
CA HIS A 137 -2.95 14.74 -4.09
C HIS A 137 -2.58 15.07 -2.65
N TYR A 138 -1.32 14.79 -2.26
CA TYR A 138 -0.85 15.00 -0.89
C TYR A 138 -1.08 16.42 -0.39
N GLU A 139 -1.06 17.43 -1.28
CA GLU A 139 -1.34 18.83 -0.97
C GLU A 139 -2.72 19.06 -0.33
N GLU A 140 -3.69 18.16 -0.57
CA GLU A 140 -5.04 18.26 0.02
C GLU A 140 -5.04 17.90 1.52
N VAL A 141 -4.03 17.15 1.96
CA VAL A 141 -3.89 16.68 3.35
C VAL A 141 -2.64 17.18 4.05
N ALA A 142 -1.78 17.92 3.33
CA ALA A 142 -0.56 18.48 3.86
C ALA A 142 -0.83 19.47 5.00
N GLY A 143 0.06 19.51 5.98
CA GLY A 143 -0.03 20.45 7.11
C GLY A 143 0.67 19.94 8.36
N PRO A 144 0.69 20.74 9.44
CA PRO A 144 1.39 20.35 10.66
C PRO A 144 0.81 19.07 11.27
N PRO A 145 1.59 18.36 12.11
CA PRO A 145 1.10 17.18 12.80
C PRO A 145 0.02 17.58 13.83
N ASP A 146 -0.84 16.63 14.18
CA ASP A 146 -1.77 16.80 15.28
C ASP A 146 -1.00 16.74 16.62
N GLY A 147 -0.89 17.89 17.30
CA GLY A 147 -0.17 17.99 18.58
C GLY A 147 -0.88 17.30 19.76
N GLU A 148 -2.12 16.84 19.58
CA GLU A 148 -2.87 16.06 20.58
C GLU A 148 -2.81 14.56 20.32
N ALA A 149 -2.24 14.13 19.19
CA ALA A 149 -2.06 12.71 18.88
C ALA A 149 -0.83 12.14 19.62
N ASP A 150 -0.95 10.92 20.10
CA ASP A 150 0.19 10.16 20.63
C ASP A 150 1.19 9.78 19.51
N LEU A 151 0.68 9.63 18.28
CA LEU A 151 1.50 9.30 17.12
C LEU A 151 0.83 9.82 15.83
N ASN A 152 1.62 10.50 14.98
CA ASN A 152 1.24 10.94 13.66
C ASN A 152 1.84 9.97 12.62
N ILE A 153 1.01 9.31 11.84
CA ILE A 153 1.38 8.22 10.94
C ILE A 153 1.13 8.61 9.49
N GLY A 154 2.18 8.55 8.65
CA GLY A 154 2.05 8.64 7.20
C GLY A 154 1.80 7.26 6.59
N VAL A 155 0.93 7.17 5.57
CA VAL A 155 0.67 5.94 4.82
C VAL A 155 0.68 6.24 3.33
N THR A 156 1.50 5.53 2.58
CA THR A 156 1.56 5.63 1.11
C THR A 156 1.80 4.26 0.50
N HIS A 157 1.35 4.04 -0.75
CA HIS A 157 1.71 2.79 -1.41
C HIS A 157 3.17 2.82 -1.85
N ALA A 158 3.57 3.77 -2.67
CA ALA A 158 4.91 3.82 -3.24
C ALA A 158 5.79 4.86 -2.50
N PRO A 159 7.01 4.48 -2.06
CA PRO A 159 7.89 5.34 -1.28
C PRO A 159 8.64 6.35 -2.16
N TYR A 160 7.91 7.19 -2.91
CA TYR A 160 8.52 8.27 -3.67
C TYR A 160 9.03 9.37 -2.75
N LEU A 161 10.25 9.84 -2.99
CA LEU A 161 10.89 10.87 -2.15
C LEU A 161 10.03 12.12 -2.01
N LYS A 162 9.34 12.56 -3.08
CA LYS A 162 8.43 13.73 -3.01
C LYS A 162 7.38 13.57 -1.89
N ILE A 163 6.84 12.36 -1.70
CA ILE A 163 5.83 12.08 -0.68
C ILE A 163 6.48 11.90 0.69
N LEU A 164 7.56 11.11 0.76
CA LEU A 164 8.27 10.88 2.02
C LEU A 164 8.80 12.18 2.62
N ASP A 165 9.45 13.02 1.80
CA ASP A 165 9.99 14.32 2.23
C ASP A 165 8.86 15.26 2.70
N ALA A 166 7.71 15.26 2.00
CA ALA A 166 6.56 16.05 2.40
C ALA A 166 5.98 15.57 3.76
N MET A 167 5.77 14.25 3.93
CA MET A 167 5.30 13.67 5.19
C MET A 167 6.25 13.94 6.35
N VAL A 168 7.57 13.81 6.13
CA VAL A 168 8.59 14.15 7.14
C VAL A 168 8.56 15.64 7.48
N SER A 169 8.46 16.51 6.48
CA SER A 169 8.39 17.96 6.68
C SER A 169 7.14 18.39 7.46
N ASP A 170 6.04 17.66 7.28
CA ASP A 170 4.78 17.84 7.99
C ASP A 170 4.79 17.25 9.41
N GLY A 171 5.89 16.59 9.81
CA GLY A 171 6.10 16.07 11.17
C GLY A 171 5.43 14.72 11.42
N MET A 172 5.31 13.85 10.41
CA MET A 172 4.91 12.46 10.64
C MET A 172 6.01 11.71 11.40
N ASP A 173 5.65 11.06 12.51
CA ASP A 173 6.57 10.30 13.36
C ASP A 173 7.06 9.03 12.68
N ILE A 174 6.21 8.40 11.88
CA ILE A 174 6.52 7.18 11.12
C ILE A 174 5.74 7.18 9.80
N VAL A 175 6.34 6.60 8.74
CA VAL A 175 5.68 6.41 7.45
C VAL A 175 5.71 4.95 7.07
N PHE A 176 4.54 4.38 6.74
CA PHE A 176 4.39 3.04 6.19
C PHE A 176 4.24 3.09 4.67
N ALA A 177 5.08 2.33 3.97
CA ALA A 177 5.05 2.22 2.52
C ALA A 177 5.20 0.76 2.04
N GLY A 178 4.66 0.47 0.87
CA GLY A 178 4.75 -0.81 0.17
C GLY A 178 5.58 -0.75 -1.11
N HIS A 179 5.07 -1.38 -2.20
CA HIS A 179 5.53 -1.30 -3.58
C HIS A 179 6.90 -1.94 -3.89
N THR A 180 7.89 -1.79 -3.02
CA THR A 180 9.28 -2.23 -3.30
C THR A 180 9.50 -3.72 -3.15
N HIS A 181 8.60 -4.44 -2.49
CA HIS A 181 8.70 -5.88 -2.17
C HIS A 181 10.05 -6.28 -1.54
N GLY A 182 10.66 -5.37 -0.78
CA GLY A 182 12.00 -5.59 -0.21
C GLY A 182 13.12 -5.66 -1.25
N GLY A 183 12.85 -5.24 -2.51
CA GLY A 183 13.78 -5.34 -3.63
C GLY A 183 13.72 -6.69 -4.34
N GLN A 184 12.92 -6.79 -5.39
CA GLN A 184 12.67 -8.05 -6.11
C GLN A 184 13.85 -8.57 -6.92
N VAL A 185 14.71 -7.68 -7.43
CA VAL A 185 15.89 -8.08 -8.22
C VAL A 185 17.12 -8.07 -7.33
N CYS A 186 17.61 -9.25 -7.01
CA CYS A 186 18.81 -9.42 -6.18
C CYS A 186 19.93 -10.04 -7.01
N LEU A 187 21.12 -9.46 -6.95
CA LEU A 187 22.32 -10.06 -7.50
C LEU A 187 23.05 -10.85 -6.41
N PRO A 188 23.68 -11.99 -6.73
CA PRO A 188 24.51 -12.71 -5.78
C PRO A 188 25.56 -11.77 -5.18
N PHE A 189 25.69 -11.81 -3.86
CA PHE A 189 26.67 -11.04 -3.07
C PHE A 189 26.45 -9.52 -2.96
N THR A 190 25.51 -8.91 -3.72
CA THR A 190 25.27 -7.45 -3.68
C THR A 190 23.93 -7.07 -3.08
N GLY A 191 23.02 -8.04 -2.90
CA GLY A 191 21.66 -7.80 -2.39
C GLY A 191 20.72 -7.22 -3.44
N ALA A 192 19.65 -6.59 -2.99
CA ALA A 192 18.62 -6.04 -3.87
C ALA A 192 19.14 -4.85 -4.66
N VAL A 193 18.86 -4.81 -5.98
CA VAL A 193 19.27 -3.73 -6.90
C VAL A 193 18.10 -2.90 -7.40
N SER A 194 16.85 -3.34 -7.14
CA SER A 194 15.64 -2.68 -7.66
C SER A 194 15.27 -1.38 -6.92
N TYR A 195 15.91 -1.07 -5.80
CA TYR A 195 15.71 0.17 -5.04
C TYR A 195 17.04 0.86 -4.62
N THR A 196 18.06 0.75 -5.43
CA THR A 196 19.37 1.39 -5.15
C THR A 196 19.27 2.90 -4.99
N HIS A 197 18.27 3.54 -5.58
CA HIS A 197 18.01 4.97 -5.43
C HIS A 197 17.57 5.37 -4.01
N LEU A 198 16.97 4.45 -3.23
CA LEU A 198 16.62 4.71 -1.81
C LEU A 198 17.84 4.65 -0.89
N ARG A 199 18.89 3.89 -1.25
CA ARG A 199 20.13 3.80 -0.47
C ARG A 199 21.05 5.02 -0.61
N ALA A 200 20.90 5.81 -1.66
CA ALA A 200 21.76 6.97 -1.90
C ALA A 200 21.56 8.11 -0.89
N HIS A 201 20.56 8.03 -0.02
CA HIS A 201 20.25 9.03 1.00
C HIS A 201 20.49 8.55 2.44
N GLU A 202 21.04 7.35 2.64
CA GLU A 202 21.38 6.84 3.97
C GLU A 202 22.82 7.21 4.41
N THR A 203 23.50 8.08 3.69
CA THR A 203 24.82 8.65 4.02
C THR A 203 24.66 10.16 4.19
#